data_31a7081bbce09c080b1d86990a45a1f4
#
_entry.id   31a7081bbce09c080b1d86990a45a1f4
#
_cell.length_a   1.000
_cell.length_b   1.000
_cell.length_c   1.000
_cell.angle_alpha   90.00
_cell.angle_beta   90.00
_cell.angle_gamma   90.00
#
_symmetry.space_group_name_H-M   'P 1'
#
loop_
_entity.id
_entity.type
_entity.pdbx_description
1 polymer ?
#
loop_
_entity_poly.entity_id
_entity_poly.type
_entity_poly.pdbx_seq_one_letter_code
_entity_poly.pdbx_strand_id
1 'polypeptide(L)'
;TLHDIPVATNNLPDIINSFLVSVGEDIQPLNSSRLDELRNNLHDCPDRYIISEYAVYYALSQLNVSKSTGPDLIENKLLKNLAVVLAAPVCSLINCSIRSGVVPSQWKRSRVTLIPKCSPAHCIESDLRPISITPSLAKIAETFIFKFFDEHFNSLVDANQFGCTSNRSTTYALIKFSHHIFTASDTSANFI
;
A
#
# COMPACT_ATOMS: atom_id res chain seq x y z
N THR A 1 -23.91 -4.62 -11.02
CA THR A 1 -24.85 -4.85 -9.91
C THR A 1 -24.67 -6.29 -9.47
N LEU A 2 -24.44 -6.54 -8.15
CA LEU A 2 -24.24 -7.85 -7.51
C LEU A 2 -25.55 -8.67 -7.45
N HIS A 3 -26.46 -8.49 -8.39
CA HIS A 3 -27.83 -9.09 -8.34
C HIS A 3 -27.89 -10.58 -8.66
N ASP A 4 -26.80 -11.16 -9.19
CA ASP A 4 -26.82 -12.56 -9.67
C ASP A 4 -26.10 -13.54 -8.72
N ILE A 5 -25.62 -13.09 -7.56
CA ILE A 5 -25.10 -14.00 -6.53
C ILE A 5 -26.32 -14.59 -5.81
N PRO A 6 -26.51 -15.92 -5.84
CA PRO A 6 -27.71 -16.57 -5.27
C PRO A 6 -27.65 -16.66 -3.74
N VAL A 7 -27.54 -15.51 -3.09
CA VAL A 7 -27.54 -15.39 -1.63
C VAL A 7 -28.66 -14.44 -1.24
N ALA A 8 -29.44 -14.82 -0.23
CA ALA A 8 -30.45 -13.94 0.35
C ALA A 8 -29.80 -12.58 0.66
N THR A 9 -30.27 -11.53 0.04
CA THR A 9 -29.64 -10.18 -0.03
C THR A 9 -29.32 -9.55 1.32
N ASN A 10 -29.94 -10.01 2.41
CA ASN A 10 -29.76 -9.45 3.74
C ASN A 10 -28.44 -9.87 4.44
N ASN A 11 -27.79 -10.97 4.01
CA ASN A 11 -26.57 -11.49 4.63
C ASN A 11 -25.32 -11.36 3.75
N LEU A 12 -25.43 -10.79 2.57
CA LEU A 12 -24.32 -10.68 1.63
C LEU A 12 -23.09 -9.93 2.20
N PRO A 13 -23.24 -8.79 2.91
CA PRO A 13 -22.10 -8.11 3.52
C PRO A 13 -21.35 -8.99 4.54
N ASP A 14 -22.06 -9.76 5.34
CA ASP A 14 -21.46 -10.63 6.37
C ASP A 14 -20.74 -11.82 5.74
N ILE A 15 -21.28 -12.40 4.69
CA ILE A 15 -20.65 -13.49 3.93
C ILE A 15 -19.35 -13.00 3.30
N ILE A 16 -19.37 -11.84 2.65
CA ILE A 16 -18.19 -11.21 2.06
C ILE A 16 -17.14 -10.91 3.13
N ASN A 17 -17.56 -10.34 4.25
CA ASN A 17 -16.65 -10.01 5.35
C ASN A 17 -16.02 -11.28 5.95
N SER A 18 -16.82 -12.34 6.16
CA SER A 18 -16.31 -13.62 6.66
C SER A 18 -15.30 -14.25 5.71
N PHE A 19 -15.56 -14.19 4.40
CA PHE A 19 -14.59 -14.64 3.38
C PHE A 19 -13.28 -13.82 3.44
N LEU A 20 -13.36 -12.50 3.48
CA LEU A 20 -12.16 -11.65 3.53
C LEU A 20 -11.35 -11.85 4.81
N VAL A 21 -11.99 -12.13 5.93
CA VAL A 21 -11.31 -12.45 7.20
C VAL A 21 -10.63 -13.80 7.12
N SER A 22 -11.31 -14.83 6.56
CA SER A 22 -10.75 -16.19 6.47
C SER A 22 -9.48 -16.28 5.62
N VAL A 23 -9.31 -15.40 4.63
CA VAL A 23 -8.08 -15.34 3.81
C VAL A 23 -6.83 -15.08 4.66
N GLY A 24 -7.00 -14.43 5.83
CA GLY A 24 -5.88 -14.14 6.74
C GLY A 24 -5.63 -15.22 7.81
N GLU A 25 -6.52 -16.21 7.97
CA GLU A 25 -6.42 -17.20 9.05
C GLU A 25 -5.23 -18.15 8.91
N ASP A 26 -4.79 -18.42 7.66
CA ASP A 26 -3.62 -19.26 7.37
C ASP A 26 -2.28 -18.51 7.52
N ILE A 27 -2.32 -17.20 7.74
CA ILE A 27 -1.11 -16.41 7.89
C ILE A 27 -0.59 -16.59 9.32
N GLN A 28 0.60 -17.16 9.45
CA GLN A 28 1.26 -17.31 10.74
C GLN A 28 1.46 -15.93 11.39
N PRO A 29 1.05 -15.75 12.66
CA PRO A 29 1.25 -14.48 13.34
C PRO A 29 2.74 -14.16 13.42
N LEU A 30 3.08 -12.89 13.22
CA LEU A 30 4.45 -12.40 13.39
C LEU A 30 4.96 -12.75 14.80
N ASN A 31 6.18 -13.27 14.88
CA ASN A 31 6.83 -13.55 16.17
C ASN A 31 7.04 -12.22 16.92
N SER A 32 6.16 -11.98 17.92
CA SER A 32 6.16 -10.75 18.70
C SER A 32 7.44 -10.58 19.51
N SER A 33 8.06 -11.66 19.99
CA SER A 33 9.33 -11.61 20.74
C SER A 33 10.47 -11.01 19.91
N ARG A 34 10.56 -11.35 18.61
CA ARG A 34 11.57 -10.76 17.71
C ARG A 34 11.32 -9.28 17.43
N LEU A 35 10.06 -8.88 17.39
CA LEU A 35 9.71 -7.45 17.25
C LEU A 35 10.06 -6.67 18.52
N ASP A 36 9.86 -7.25 19.69
CA ASP A 36 10.20 -6.63 20.97
C ASP A 36 11.72 -6.55 21.16
N GLU A 37 12.49 -7.57 20.76
CA GLU A 37 13.95 -7.50 20.68
C GLU A 37 14.42 -6.38 19.74
N LEU A 38 13.85 -6.27 18.55
CA LEU A 38 14.18 -5.20 17.60
C LEU A 38 13.84 -3.82 18.19
N ARG A 39 12.70 -3.67 18.88
CA ARG A 39 12.33 -2.42 19.56
C ARG A 39 13.27 -2.06 20.67
N ASN A 40 13.66 -3.03 21.49
CA ASN A 40 14.58 -2.82 22.61
C ASN A 40 16.01 -2.49 22.15
N ASN A 41 16.38 -2.92 20.93
CA ASN A 41 17.67 -2.63 20.31
C ASN A 41 17.62 -1.40 19.37
N LEU A 42 16.46 -0.73 19.22
CA LEU A 42 16.36 0.52 18.50
C LEU A 42 17.06 1.62 19.32
N HIS A 43 18.27 1.97 18.89
CA HIS A 43 18.93 3.21 19.30
C HIS A 43 18.19 4.42 18.73
N ASP A 44 18.58 5.62 19.15
CA ASP A 44 17.96 6.87 18.69
C ASP A 44 17.76 6.88 17.17
N CYS A 45 16.55 7.29 16.76
CA CYS A 45 16.20 7.39 15.34
C CYS A 45 17.13 8.43 14.67
N PRO A 46 17.92 8.03 13.66
CA PRO A 46 18.81 8.96 12.97
C PRO A 46 18.04 10.14 12.37
N ASP A 47 18.64 11.33 12.40
CA ASP A 47 18.02 12.57 11.91
C ASP A 47 17.58 12.48 10.43
N ARG A 48 18.24 11.66 9.63
CA ARG A 48 17.88 11.42 8.22
C ARG A 48 16.46 10.86 8.03
N TYR A 49 15.87 10.25 9.07
CA TYR A 49 14.50 9.72 9.04
C TYR A 49 13.48 10.69 9.65
N ILE A 50 13.92 11.85 10.11
CA ILE A 50 13.04 12.88 10.65
C ILE A 50 12.44 13.68 9.51
N ILE A 51 11.12 13.73 9.48
CA ILE A 51 10.34 14.43 8.46
C ILE A 51 10.22 15.90 8.86
N SER A 52 10.42 16.83 7.93
CA SER A 52 10.23 18.26 8.17
C SER A 52 8.75 18.67 8.06
N GLU A 53 8.37 19.73 8.78
CA GLU A 53 7.02 20.31 8.67
C GLU A 53 6.71 20.77 7.25
N TYR A 54 7.70 21.31 6.54
CA TYR A 54 7.54 21.71 5.14
C TYR A 54 7.18 20.53 4.23
N ALA A 55 7.82 19.37 4.44
CA ALA A 55 7.49 18.17 3.67
C ALA A 55 6.04 17.71 3.93
N VAL A 56 5.59 17.77 5.18
CA VAL A 56 4.20 17.44 5.54
C VAL A 56 3.23 18.46 4.97
N TYR A 57 3.54 19.76 5.09
CA TYR A 57 2.75 20.82 4.44
C TYR A 57 2.58 20.55 2.94
N TYR A 58 3.68 20.28 2.26
CA TYR A 58 3.66 19.99 0.83
C TYR A 58 2.80 18.77 0.51
N ALA A 59 2.97 17.68 1.25
CA ALA A 59 2.17 16.47 1.06
C ALA A 59 0.66 16.72 1.26
N LEU A 60 0.28 17.47 2.30
CA LEU A 60 -1.11 17.86 2.54
C LEU A 60 -1.66 18.75 1.41
N SER A 61 -0.87 19.73 0.95
CA SER A 61 -1.26 20.65 -0.13
C SER A 61 -1.47 19.98 -1.49
N GLN A 62 -0.81 18.83 -1.73
CA GLN A 62 -0.92 18.07 -2.97
C GLN A 62 -2.03 17.00 -2.93
N LEU A 63 -2.78 16.88 -1.83
CA LEU A 63 -3.87 15.89 -1.74
C LEU A 63 -4.92 16.09 -2.84
N ASN A 64 -5.28 14.98 -3.48
CA ASN A 64 -6.35 14.96 -4.46
C ASN A 64 -7.71 14.94 -3.73
N VAL A 65 -8.47 16.03 -3.89
CA VAL A 65 -9.76 16.26 -3.21
C VAL A 65 -10.88 15.32 -3.67
N SER A 66 -10.73 14.69 -4.85
CA SER A 66 -11.74 13.76 -5.39
C SER A 66 -11.56 12.30 -4.92
N LYS A 67 -10.51 12.02 -4.15
CA LYS A 67 -10.31 10.67 -3.57
C LYS A 67 -11.23 10.42 -2.40
N SER A 68 -11.71 9.18 -2.28
CA SER A 68 -12.56 8.73 -1.18
C SER A 68 -11.87 8.85 0.17
N THR A 69 -12.65 9.21 1.20
CA THR A 69 -12.21 9.26 2.60
C THR A 69 -11.97 7.86 3.16
N GLY A 70 -11.04 7.78 4.09
CA GLY A 70 -10.85 6.57 4.89
C GLY A 70 -11.98 6.33 5.90
N PRO A 71 -11.84 5.32 6.77
CA PRO A 71 -12.82 5.04 7.82
C PRO A 71 -12.91 6.16 8.88
N ASP A 72 -11.93 7.05 8.94
CA ASP A 72 -11.88 8.25 9.79
C ASP A 72 -12.82 9.37 9.32
N LEU A 73 -13.37 9.25 8.12
CA LEU A 73 -14.26 10.23 7.47
C LEU A 73 -13.63 11.61 7.27
N ILE A 74 -12.31 11.74 7.35
CA ILE A 74 -11.62 13.01 7.13
C ILE A 74 -11.42 13.23 5.63
N GLU A 75 -12.05 14.27 5.10
CA GLU A 75 -11.96 14.59 3.67
C GLU A 75 -10.61 15.20 3.31
N ASN A 76 -10.07 14.80 2.14
CA ASN A 76 -8.86 15.39 1.59
C ASN A 76 -8.96 16.89 1.36
N LYS A 77 -10.16 17.38 1.05
CA LYS A 77 -10.43 18.82 0.89
C LYS A 77 -10.15 19.58 2.19
N LEU A 78 -10.59 19.04 3.32
CA LEU A 78 -10.34 19.62 4.63
C LEU A 78 -8.85 19.65 4.95
N LEU A 79 -8.16 18.50 4.80
CA LEU A 79 -6.72 18.39 5.04
C LEU A 79 -5.91 19.35 4.17
N LYS A 80 -6.28 19.48 2.89
CA LYS A 80 -5.63 20.40 1.96
C LYS A 80 -5.82 21.84 2.33
N ASN A 81 -7.05 22.26 2.66
CA ASN A 81 -7.36 23.66 3.01
C ASN A 81 -6.71 24.08 4.33
N LEU A 82 -6.51 23.15 5.25
CA LEU A 82 -5.90 23.40 6.54
C LEU A 82 -4.41 22.99 6.58
N ALA A 83 -3.78 22.76 5.43
CA ALA A 83 -2.41 22.22 5.34
C ALA A 83 -1.40 23.03 6.15
N VAL A 84 -1.51 24.36 6.15
CA VAL A 84 -0.60 25.25 6.91
C VAL A 84 -0.71 25.00 8.41
N VAL A 85 -1.93 24.89 8.94
CA VAL A 85 -2.16 24.70 10.38
C VAL A 85 -1.88 23.27 10.82
N LEU A 86 -2.17 22.29 9.94
CA LEU A 86 -2.02 20.87 10.25
C LEU A 86 -0.60 20.37 10.06
N ALA A 87 0.28 21.10 9.37
CA ALA A 87 1.64 20.64 9.10
C ALA A 87 2.42 20.29 10.36
N ALA A 88 2.46 21.17 11.34
CA ALA A 88 3.20 20.96 12.59
C ALA A 88 2.66 19.78 13.42
N PRO A 89 1.36 19.69 13.77
CA PRO A 89 0.85 18.56 14.55
C PRO A 89 0.94 17.23 13.81
N VAL A 90 0.69 17.20 12.49
CA VAL A 90 0.83 15.96 11.69
C VAL A 90 2.30 15.53 11.59
N CYS A 91 3.22 16.47 11.41
CA CYS A 91 4.65 16.22 11.42
C CYS A 91 5.10 15.60 12.75
N SER A 92 4.67 16.20 13.88
CA SER A 92 4.96 15.66 15.21
C SER A 92 4.42 14.25 15.39
N LEU A 93 3.19 13.98 14.95
CA LEU A 93 2.57 12.66 15.02
C LEU A 93 3.34 11.60 14.20
N ILE A 94 3.71 11.92 12.96
CA ILE A 94 4.44 11.01 12.09
C ILE A 94 5.84 10.73 12.67
N ASN A 95 6.57 11.76 13.09
CA ASN A 95 7.88 11.61 13.69
C ASN A 95 7.84 10.83 15.01
N CYS A 96 6.80 11.03 15.82
CA CYS A 96 6.58 10.23 17.02
C CYS A 96 6.38 8.75 16.68
N SER A 97 5.57 8.45 15.66
CA SER A 97 5.34 7.10 15.17
C SER A 97 6.64 6.43 14.68
N ILE A 98 7.46 7.17 13.93
CA ILE A 98 8.76 6.66 13.44
C ILE A 98 9.72 6.38 14.61
N ARG A 99 9.87 7.32 15.54
CA ARG A 99 10.79 7.17 16.68
C ARG A 99 10.39 6.04 17.63
N SER A 100 9.09 5.88 17.88
CA SER A 100 8.58 4.84 18.78
C SER A 100 8.44 3.47 18.12
N GLY A 101 8.51 3.38 16.79
CA GLY A 101 8.18 2.17 16.04
C GLY A 101 6.70 1.74 16.20
N VAL A 102 5.83 2.67 16.61
CA VAL A 102 4.41 2.39 16.87
C VAL A 102 3.54 3.13 15.88
N VAL A 103 2.81 2.39 15.06
CA VAL A 103 1.82 2.95 14.13
C VAL A 103 0.50 3.16 14.86
N PRO A 104 -0.12 4.37 14.81
CA PRO A 104 -1.43 4.61 15.40
C PRO A 104 -2.48 3.59 14.98
N SER A 105 -3.27 3.08 15.92
CA SER A 105 -4.27 2.04 15.64
C SER A 105 -5.32 2.46 14.60
N GLN A 106 -5.65 3.75 14.56
CA GLN A 106 -6.56 4.30 13.57
C GLN A 106 -6.00 4.22 12.14
N TRP A 107 -4.68 4.32 11.95
CA TRP A 107 -4.04 4.20 10.65
C TRP A 107 -4.00 2.75 10.12
N LYS A 108 -4.15 1.78 11.01
CA LYS A 108 -4.22 0.35 10.67
C LYS A 108 -5.62 -0.10 10.23
N ARG A 109 -6.61 0.78 10.29
CA ARG A 109 -7.98 0.47 9.86
C ARG A 109 -8.18 0.87 8.41
N SER A 110 -8.90 0.03 7.67
CA SER A 110 -9.31 0.34 6.30
C SER A 110 -10.79 0.00 6.10
N ARG A 111 -11.42 0.69 5.17
CA ARG A 111 -12.72 0.31 4.64
C ARG A 111 -12.49 -0.45 3.34
N VAL A 112 -12.95 -1.69 3.27
CA VAL A 112 -12.85 -2.50 2.06
C VAL A 112 -14.05 -2.22 1.16
N THR A 113 -13.78 -1.84 -0.09
CA THR A 113 -14.78 -1.66 -1.14
C THR A 113 -14.52 -2.70 -2.22
N LEU A 114 -15.55 -3.41 -2.64
CA LEU A 114 -15.45 -4.44 -3.65
C LEU A 114 -15.68 -3.87 -5.05
N ILE A 115 -14.81 -4.20 -5.98
CA ILE A 115 -14.93 -3.83 -7.39
C ILE A 115 -15.03 -5.11 -8.21
N PRO A 116 -16.08 -5.28 -9.04
CA PRO A 116 -16.19 -6.42 -9.94
C PRO A 116 -15.03 -6.46 -10.94
N LYS A 117 -14.47 -7.65 -11.18
CA LYS A 117 -13.51 -7.92 -12.26
C LYS A 117 -14.21 -8.16 -13.60
N CYS A 118 -15.43 -8.69 -13.55
CA CYS A 118 -16.30 -8.98 -14.69
C CYS A 118 -17.72 -8.49 -14.40
N SER A 119 -18.52 -8.35 -15.42
CA SER A 119 -19.92 -7.92 -15.31
C SER A 119 -20.81 -8.84 -16.15
N PRO A 120 -21.77 -9.55 -15.53
CA PRO A 120 -22.04 -9.63 -14.10
C PRO A 120 -20.98 -10.42 -13.31
N ALA A 121 -20.84 -10.14 -12.00
CA ALA A 121 -20.03 -10.94 -11.09
C ALA A 121 -20.87 -12.06 -10.48
N HIS A 122 -20.40 -13.30 -10.56
CA HIS A 122 -21.14 -14.50 -10.11
C HIS A 122 -20.53 -15.12 -8.86
N CYS A 123 -19.25 -14.91 -8.61
CA CYS A 123 -18.52 -15.52 -7.51
C CYS A 123 -17.81 -14.44 -6.67
N ILE A 124 -17.95 -14.50 -5.35
CA ILE A 124 -17.34 -13.55 -4.42
C ILE A 124 -15.83 -13.70 -4.46
N GLU A 125 -15.32 -14.93 -4.51
CA GLU A 125 -13.90 -15.25 -4.39
C GLU A 125 -13.09 -14.85 -5.63
N SER A 126 -13.62 -15.17 -6.82
CA SER A 126 -12.91 -14.99 -8.08
C SER A 126 -13.18 -13.65 -8.76
N ASP A 127 -14.42 -13.15 -8.66
CA ASP A 127 -14.89 -12.08 -9.52
C ASP A 127 -14.84 -10.69 -8.88
N LEU A 128 -14.51 -10.61 -7.59
CA LEU A 128 -14.39 -9.35 -6.87
C LEU A 128 -12.93 -9.01 -6.55
N ARG A 129 -12.62 -7.71 -6.58
CA ARG A 129 -11.35 -7.14 -6.11
C ARG A 129 -11.62 -6.37 -4.82
N PRO A 130 -11.09 -6.80 -3.67
CA PRO A 130 -11.14 -5.99 -2.46
C PRO A 130 -10.17 -4.82 -2.57
N ILE A 131 -10.70 -3.59 -2.51
CA ILE A 131 -9.89 -2.37 -2.49
C ILE A 131 -9.96 -1.76 -1.10
N SER A 132 -8.84 -1.75 -0.41
CA SER A 132 -8.71 -1.17 0.92
C SER A 132 -8.53 0.34 0.84
N ILE A 133 -9.42 1.09 1.46
CA ILE A 133 -9.36 2.56 1.58
C ILE A 133 -8.89 2.88 2.98
N THR A 134 -7.63 3.29 3.11
CA THR A 134 -6.99 3.71 4.37
C THR A 134 -7.13 5.23 4.60
N PRO A 135 -6.95 5.71 5.84
CA PRO A 135 -6.91 7.15 6.14
C PRO A 135 -5.87 7.90 5.32
N SER A 136 -6.18 9.13 4.92
CA SER A 136 -5.26 9.93 4.10
C SER A 136 -3.96 10.27 4.82
N LEU A 137 -4.00 10.49 6.14
CA LEU A 137 -2.80 10.70 6.94
C LEU A 137 -1.91 9.46 7.02
N ALA A 138 -2.51 8.27 7.05
CA ALA A 138 -1.76 7.01 6.95
C ALA A 138 -0.99 6.92 5.64
N LYS A 139 -1.63 7.21 4.51
CA LYS A 139 -0.98 7.22 3.18
C LYS A 139 0.16 8.22 3.09
N ILE A 140 0.02 9.40 3.69
CA ILE A 140 1.10 10.39 3.76
C ILE A 140 2.29 9.82 4.55
N ALA A 141 2.03 9.25 5.73
CA ALA A 141 3.08 8.62 6.54
C ALA A 141 3.76 7.46 5.79
N GLU A 142 2.99 6.58 5.17
CA GLU A 142 3.50 5.49 4.33
C GLU A 142 4.38 5.99 3.19
N THR A 143 4.00 7.11 2.54
CA THR A 143 4.79 7.70 1.45
C THR A 143 6.17 8.17 1.93
N PHE A 144 6.27 8.73 3.13
CA PHE A 144 7.55 9.12 3.70
C PHE A 144 8.40 7.91 4.07
N ILE A 145 7.79 6.92 4.73
CA ILE A 145 8.47 5.67 5.10
C ILE A 145 8.95 4.94 3.85
N PHE A 146 8.11 4.86 2.81
CA PHE A 146 8.48 4.24 1.54
C PHE A 146 9.73 4.88 0.93
N LYS A 147 9.84 6.21 0.95
CA LYS A 147 11.03 6.91 0.42
C LYS A 147 12.32 6.51 1.14
N PHE A 148 12.27 6.30 2.45
CA PHE A 148 13.43 5.84 3.21
C PHE A 148 13.85 4.42 2.83
N PHE A 149 12.89 3.57 2.51
CA PHE A 149 13.15 2.20 2.06
C PHE A 149 13.56 2.13 0.58
N ASP A 150 12.99 2.97 -0.27
CA ASP A 150 13.16 2.92 -1.73
C ASP A 150 14.64 3.04 -2.12
N GLU A 151 15.39 3.93 -1.49
CA GLU A 151 16.84 4.09 -1.69
C GLU A 151 17.62 2.80 -1.38
N HIS A 152 17.17 2.05 -0.38
CA HIS A 152 17.84 0.81 0.05
C HIS A 152 17.40 -0.40 -0.78
N PHE A 153 16.10 -0.51 -1.06
CA PHE A 153 15.53 -1.64 -1.80
C PHE A 153 15.86 -1.61 -3.29
N ASN A 154 16.01 -0.45 -3.90
CA ASN A 154 16.35 -0.33 -5.32
C ASN A 154 17.68 -1.02 -5.68
N SER A 155 18.62 -1.09 -4.75
CA SER A 155 19.87 -1.83 -4.93
C SER A 155 19.72 -3.36 -4.85
N LEU A 156 18.62 -3.84 -4.25
CA LEU A 156 18.32 -5.26 -4.05
C LEU A 156 17.35 -5.83 -5.10
N VAL A 157 16.70 -4.96 -5.88
CA VAL A 157 15.73 -5.38 -6.89
C VAL A 157 16.45 -6.03 -8.06
N ASP A 158 16.02 -7.24 -8.43
CA ASP A 158 16.53 -7.95 -9.60
C ASP A 158 16.41 -7.10 -10.88
N ALA A 159 17.44 -7.12 -11.70
CA ALA A 159 17.47 -6.43 -12.98
C ALA A 159 16.34 -6.86 -13.94
N ASN A 160 15.77 -8.05 -13.73
CA ASN A 160 14.65 -8.60 -14.49
C ASN A 160 13.28 -8.36 -13.85
N GLN A 161 13.21 -7.69 -12.69
CA GLN A 161 11.94 -7.32 -12.08
C GLN A 161 11.35 -6.09 -12.79
N PHE A 162 10.32 -6.30 -13.61
CA PHE A 162 9.65 -5.24 -14.35
C PHE A 162 8.33 -4.80 -13.72
N GLY A 163 7.67 -5.70 -12.98
CA GLY A 163 6.43 -5.38 -12.29
C GLY A 163 6.66 -4.58 -11.01
N CYS A 164 5.78 -3.60 -10.74
CA CYS A 164 5.80 -2.76 -9.54
C CYS A 164 7.13 -2.00 -9.30
N THR A 165 7.91 -1.77 -10.34
CA THR A 165 9.19 -1.04 -10.28
C THR A 165 9.06 0.28 -11.03
N SER A 166 9.55 1.37 -10.42
CA SER A 166 9.55 2.70 -11.04
C SER A 166 10.32 2.70 -12.37
N ASN A 167 9.80 3.41 -13.36
CA ASN A 167 10.39 3.55 -14.70
C ASN A 167 10.54 2.22 -15.48
N ARG A 168 9.87 1.15 -15.06
CA ARG A 168 9.80 -0.13 -15.78
C ARG A 168 8.37 -0.42 -16.23
N SER A 169 8.24 -1.15 -17.33
CA SER A 169 6.93 -1.50 -17.90
C SER A 169 6.93 -2.89 -18.49
N THR A 170 5.75 -3.42 -18.77
CA THR A 170 5.56 -4.66 -19.52
C THR A 170 6.20 -4.59 -20.91
N THR A 171 6.19 -3.41 -21.55
CA THR A 171 6.86 -3.19 -22.84
C THR A 171 8.36 -3.42 -22.75
N TYR A 172 9.02 -2.90 -21.72
CA TYR A 172 10.44 -3.16 -21.51
C TYR A 172 10.73 -4.63 -21.23
N ALA A 173 9.84 -5.31 -20.49
CA ALA A 173 9.96 -6.76 -20.29
C ALA A 173 9.92 -7.54 -21.61
N LEU A 174 8.95 -7.21 -22.49
CA LEU A 174 8.82 -7.82 -23.80
C LEU A 174 10.02 -7.53 -24.70
N ILE A 175 10.51 -6.29 -24.74
CA ILE A 175 11.71 -5.91 -25.51
C ILE A 175 12.92 -6.73 -25.04
N LYS A 176 13.14 -6.82 -23.74
CA LYS A 176 14.26 -7.60 -23.20
C LYS A 176 14.12 -9.09 -23.52
N PHE A 177 12.93 -9.64 -23.38
CA PHE A 177 12.63 -11.03 -23.71
C PHE A 177 12.89 -11.31 -25.20
N SER A 178 12.37 -10.47 -26.11
CA SER A 178 12.60 -10.60 -27.54
C SER A 178 14.08 -10.51 -27.88
N HIS A 179 14.82 -9.58 -27.26
CA HIS A 179 16.26 -9.44 -27.48
C HIS A 179 17.01 -10.72 -27.08
N HIS A 180 16.64 -11.33 -25.94
CA HIS A 180 17.24 -12.61 -25.53
C HIS A 180 16.96 -13.73 -26.53
N ILE A 181 15.73 -13.83 -27.07
CA ILE A 181 15.37 -14.81 -28.09
C ILE A 181 16.24 -14.64 -29.35
N PHE A 182 16.32 -13.42 -29.86
CA PHE A 182 17.10 -13.13 -31.08
C PHE A 182 18.57 -13.40 -30.88
N THR A 183 19.15 -12.98 -29.75
CA THR A 183 20.57 -13.24 -29.44
C THR A 183 20.86 -14.72 -29.32
N ALA A 184 19.96 -15.48 -28.68
CA ALA A 184 20.13 -16.93 -28.56
C ALA A 184 20.00 -17.66 -29.92
N SER A 185 19.09 -17.18 -30.78
CA SER A 185 18.94 -17.69 -32.15
C SER A 185 20.19 -17.45 -32.99
N ASP A 186 20.79 -16.24 -32.89
CA ASP A 186 22.01 -15.89 -33.63
C ASP A 186 23.24 -16.68 -33.17
N THR A 187 23.27 -17.06 -31.88
CA THR A 187 24.38 -17.82 -31.30
C THR A 187 24.19 -19.35 -31.40
N SER A 188 23.10 -19.80 -32.05
CA SER A 188 22.72 -21.23 -32.12
C SER A 188 22.61 -21.92 -30.74
N ALA A 189 22.39 -21.14 -29.70
CA ALA A 189 22.19 -21.66 -28.35
C ALA A 189 20.83 -22.35 -28.22
N ASN A 190 20.82 -23.56 -27.65
CA ASN A 190 19.56 -24.25 -27.36
C ASN A 190 18.79 -23.49 -26.27
N PHE A 191 17.52 -23.22 -26.54
CA PHE A 191 16.59 -22.74 -25.51
C PHE A 191 16.29 -23.88 -24.55
N ILE A 192 16.69 -23.75 -23.31
CA ILE A 192 16.30 -24.61 -22.20
C ILE A 192 15.44 -23.79 -21.25
#